data_72bcaf52fe21382c79159bc625b6478a
#
_entry.id   72bcaf52fe21382c79159bc625b6478a
#
_cell.length_a   1.000
_cell.length_b   1.000
_cell.length_c   1.000
_cell.angle_alpha   90.00
_cell.angle_beta   90.00
_cell.angle_gamma   90.00
#
_symmetry.space_group_name_H-M   'P 1'
#
loop_
_entity.id
_entity.type
_entity.pdbx_description
1 polymer ?
#
loop_
_entity_poly.entity_id
_entity_poly.type
_entity_poly.pdbx_seq_one_letter_code
_entity_poly.pdbx_strand_id
1 'polypeptide(L)'
;AKYLFFDNKNIHQDLTSASSHVYYVLSGSGKTIIKDQVVFWNEGDVLTIPYMDHVTHISFHGTILFYANDSPLLEYLNCKPEKSRFKPTYYCGHEMLKQIQYFNNEEGAENRNRNGILISNNQMVNEKINTLTHTMWSLLNSISPHTVQKPHKHNSIAIDLCIDADQDGKVYTLMGK
;
A
#
# COMPACT_ATOMS: atom_id res chain seq x y z
N ALA A 1 -7.14 -8.74 1.61
CA ALA A 1 -6.14 -8.14 2.48
C ALA A 1 -6.15 -8.81 3.86
N LYS A 2 -5.05 -8.70 4.60
CA LYS A 2 -4.90 -9.22 5.97
C LYS A 2 -3.83 -8.44 6.72
N TYR A 3 -3.80 -8.60 8.04
CA TYR A 3 -2.71 -8.11 8.88
C TYR A 3 -1.73 -9.25 9.18
N LEU A 4 -0.44 -8.93 9.15
CA LEU A 4 0.65 -9.80 9.56
C LEU A 4 1.25 -9.24 10.86
N PHE A 5 1.25 -10.05 11.90
CA PHE A 5 1.78 -9.69 13.21
C PHE A 5 3.09 -10.42 13.46
N PHE A 6 4.10 -9.69 13.88
CA PHE A 6 5.43 -10.21 14.17
C PHE A 6 5.79 -9.87 15.60
N ASP A 7 6.03 -10.87 16.39
CA ASP A 7 6.55 -10.73 17.74
C ASP A 7 7.94 -11.36 17.80
N ASN A 8 8.96 -10.59 17.46
CA ASN A 8 10.38 -11.00 17.44
C ASN A 8 10.67 -12.31 16.68
N LYS A 9 9.87 -12.64 15.68
CA LYS A 9 10.01 -13.83 14.84
C LYS A 9 10.12 -13.46 13.36
N ASN A 10 10.84 -14.29 12.62
CA ASN A 10 10.85 -14.20 11.17
C ASN A 10 9.57 -14.83 10.60
N ILE A 11 8.99 -14.19 9.60
CA ILE A 11 7.92 -14.81 8.81
C ILE A 11 8.47 -15.14 7.43
N HIS A 12 8.38 -16.41 7.06
CA HIS A 12 8.56 -16.87 5.68
C HIS A 12 7.20 -16.86 5.01
N GLN A 13 7.10 -16.15 3.91
CA GLN A 13 5.86 -16.05 3.15
C GLN A 13 6.06 -16.58 1.73
N ASP A 14 5.20 -17.54 1.36
CA ASP A 14 5.04 -17.99 -0.01
C ASP A 14 4.32 -16.90 -0.81
N LEU A 15 4.87 -16.56 -1.97
CA LEU A 15 4.34 -15.53 -2.87
C LEU A 15 3.90 -16.10 -4.22
N THR A 16 3.69 -17.40 -4.31
CA THR A 16 3.36 -18.07 -5.58
C THR A 16 1.91 -17.91 -6.00
N SER A 17 1.02 -17.52 -5.09
CA SER A 17 -0.43 -17.42 -5.36
C SER A 17 -0.86 -16.11 -6.02
N ALA A 18 0.01 -15.10 -6.11
CA ALA A 18 -0.33 -13.77 -6.59
C ALA A 18 0.74 -13.21 -7.52
N SER A 19 0.35 -12.33 -8.43
CA SER A 19 1.28 -11.62 -9.31
C SER A 19 1.86 -10.36 -8.66
N SER A 20 1.16 -9.86 -7.65
CA SER A 20 1.44 -8.58 -6.99
C SER A 20 1.13 -8.65 -5.50
N HIS A 21 2.09 -8.24 -4.69
CA HIS A 21 2.00 -8.17 -3.23
C HIS A 21 2.34 -6.77 -2.76
N VAL A 22 1.49 -6.20 -1.91
CA VAL A 22 1.66 -4.87 -1.34
C VAL A 22 1.66 -4.97 0.18
N TYR A 23 2.66 -4.39 0.80
CA TYR A 23 2.82 -4.29 2.25
C TYR A 23 2.85 -2.82 2.64
N TYR A 24 2.08 -2.45 3.64
CA TYR A 24 2.18 -1.17 4.33
C TYR A 24 2.57 -1.43 5.78
N VAL A 25 3.59 -0.74 6.26
CA VAL A 25 4.06 -0.89 7.65
C VAL A 25 3.20 -0.03 8.56
N LEU A 26 2.27 -0.65 9.29
CA LEU A 26 1.39 0.03 10.24
C LEU A 26 2.10 0.43 11.51
N SER A 27 3.03 -0.42 11.98
CA SER A 27 3.86 -0.11 13.15
C SER A 27 5.11 -0.96 13.14
N GLY A 28 6.16 -0.44 13.79
CA GLY A 28 7.42 -1.13 13.96
C GLY A 28 8.41 -0.91 12.82
N SER A 29 9.47 -1.70 12.84
CA SER A 29 10.55 -1.66 11.85
C SER A 29 11.17 -3.02 11.62
N GLY A 30 11.82 -3.18 10.48
CA GLY A 30 12.45 -4.45 10.15
C GLY A 30 13.09 -4.45 8.77
N LYS A 31 13.19 -5.65 8.22
CA LYS A 31 13.70 -5.85 6.87
C LYS A 31 13.00 -7.01 6.18
N THR A 32 12.98 -6.97 4.86
CA THR A 32 12.54 -8.08 4.01
C THR A 32 13.71 -8.55 3.16
N ILE A 33 13.96 -9.84 3.20
CA ILE A 33 14.96 -10.52 2.36
C ILE A 33 14.23 -11.03 1.12
N ILE A 34 14.66 -10.55 -0.05
CA ILE A 34 14.07 -10.85 -1.36
C ILE A 34 15.21 -11.40 -2.24
N LYS A 35 15.37 -12.72 -2.30
CA LYS A 35 16.54 -13.34 -2.92
C LYS A 35 17.84 -12.77 -2.34
N ASP A 36 18.63 -12.09 -3.18
CA ASP A 36 19.92 -11.48 -2.80
C ASP A 36 19.77 -10.01 -2.34
N GLN A 37 18.55 -9.50 -2.26
CA GLN A 37 18.27 -8.12 -1.85
C GLN A 37 17.72 -8.06 -0.43
N VAL A 38 18.12 -7.03 0.29
CA VAL A 38 17.58 -6.71 1.62
C VAL A 38 16.97 -5.32 1.57
N VAL A 39 15.70 -5.23 1.89
CA VAL A 39 14.96 -3.96 1.98
C VAL A 39 14.64 -3.71 3.44
N PHE A 40 15.17 -2.63 4.01
CA PHE A 40 14.80 -2.15 5.34
C PHE A 40 13.55 -1.29 5.24
N TRP A 41 12.70 -1.35 6.26
CA TRP A 41 11.47 -0.60 6.31
C TRP A 41 11.13 -0.17 7.75
N ASN A 42 10.41 0.93 7.84
CA ASN A 42 9.90 1.53 9.07
C ASN A 42 8.41 1.79 8.94
N GLU A 43 7.79 2.19 10.03
CA GLU A 43 6.39 2.64 10.04
C GLU A 43 6.11 3.68 8.94
N GLY A 44 4.99 3.51 8.27
CA GLY A 44 4.56 4.35 7.14
C GLY A 44 5.08 3.93 5.77
N ASP A 45 6.07 3.04 5.70
CA ASP A 45 6.66 2.61 4.44
C ASP A 45 5.74 1.64 3.66
N VAL A 46 5.88 1.67 2.33
CA VAL A 46 5.23 0.72 1.44
C VAL A 46 6.27 -0.10 0.69
N LEU A 47 6.03 -1.39 0.59
CA LEU A 47 6.84 -2.33 -0.18
C LEU A 47 5.95 -3.08 -1.16
N THR A 48 6.33 -3.12 -2.43
CA THR A 48 5.68 -3.96 -3.44
C THR A 48 6.61 -5.04 -3.90
N ILE A 49 6.11 -6.28 -3.97
CA ILE A 49 6.87 -7.45 -4.37
C ILE A 49 6.09 -8.16 -5.49
N PRO A 50 6.73 -8.50 -6.62
CA PRO A 50 6.10 -9.29 -7.68
C PRO A 50 5.99 -10.77 -7.29
N TYR A 51 5.39 -11.57 -8.15
CA TYR A 51 5.44 -13.02 -8.07
C TYR A 51 6.88 -13.52 -7.86
N MET A 52 7.05 -14.38 -6.86
CA MET A 52 8.28 -15.15 -6.58
C MET A 52 7.94 -16.29 -5.62
N ASP A 53 8.92 -17.17 -5.39
CA ASP A 53 8.71 -18.35 -4.56
C ASP A 53 8.39 -17.98 -3.11
N HIS A 54 9.25 -17.18 -2.50
CA HIS A 54 9.07 -16.74 -1.12
C HIS A 54 9.88 -15.49 -0.78
N VAL A 55 9.52 -14.86 0.33
CA VAL A 55 10.32 -13.82 1.01
C VAL A 55 10.40 -14.12 2.50
N THR A 56 11.38 -13.51 3.16
CA THR A 56 11.51 -13.55 4.61
C THR A 56 11.41 -12.15 5.18
N HIS A 57 10.41 -11.92 6.00
CA HIS A 57 10.28 -10.69 6.79
C HIS A 57 10.90 -10.91 8.18
N ILE A 58 11.70 -9.96 8.63
CA ILE A 58 12.36 -9.96 9.95
C ILE A 58 11.98 -8.66 10.64
N SER A 59 11.27 -8.76 11.75
CA SER A 59 10.96 -7.62 12.62
C SER A 59 12.10 -7.36 13.59
N PHE A 60 12.40 -6.08 13.86
CA PHE A 60 13.35 -5.68 14.90
C PHE A 60 12.68 -5.50 16.26
N HIS A 61 11.46 -4.99 16.27
CA HIS A 61 10.63 -4.78 17.45
C HIS A 61 9.19 -4.93 17.04
N GLY A 62 8.39 -5.71 17.63
CA GLY A 62 7.01 -6.01 17.29
C GLY A 62 6.43 -5.20 16.12
N THR A 63 5.99 -5.84 15.09
CA THR A 63 5.60 -5.17 13.84
C THR A 63 4.22 -5.60 13.40
N ILE A 64 3.49 -4.68 12.82
CA ILE A 64 2.22 -4.94 12.14
C ILE A 64 2.35 -4.47 10.69
N LEU A 65 2.20 -5.40 9.74
CA LEU A 65 2.07 -5.07 8.33
C LEU A 65 0.63 -5.28 7.87
N PHE A 66 0.09 -4.29 7.17
CA PHE A 66 -1.09 -4.50 6.34
C PHE A 66 -0.62 -5.07 4.99
N TYR A 67 -1.21 -6.19 4.59
CA TYR A 67 -0.84 -6.92 3.40
C TYR A 67 -2.04 -7.11 2.48
N ALA A 68 -1.87 -6.76 1.21
CA ALA A 68 -2.82 -7.00 0.14
C ALA A 68 -2.15 -7.67 -1.05
N ASN A 69 -2.90 -8.49 -1.78
CA ASN A 69 -2.45 -9.13 -3.01
C ASN A 69 -3.62 -9.36 -3.98
N ASP A 70 -3.32 -9.77 -5.19
CA ASP A 70 -4.28 -10.02 -6.26
C ASP A 70 -4.66 -11.50 -6.43
N SER A 71 -4.29 -12.38 -5.50
CA SER A 71 -4.62 -13.81 -5.61
C SER A 71 -6.12 -14.09 -5.78
N PRO A 72 -7.06 -13.37 -5.11
CA PRO A 72 -8.49 -13.62 -5.32
C PRO A 72 -8.95 -13.29 -6.74
N LEU A 73 -8.34 -12.29 -7.39
CA LEU A 73 -8.62 -11.98 -8.80
C LEU A 73 -8.13 -13.10 -9.72
N LEU A 74 -6.89 -13.57 -9.49
CA LEU A 74 -6.30 -14.62 -10.29
C LEU A 74 -7.06 -15.94 -10.13
N GLU A 75 -7.50 -16.25 -8.91
CA GLU A 75 -8.34 -17.41 -8.62
C GLU A 75 -9.68 -17.32 -9.36
N TYR A 76 -10.36 -16.16 -9.31
CA TYR A 76 -11.60 -15.92 -10.05
C TYR A 76 -11.43 -16.10 -11.56
N LEU A 77 -10.30 -15.64 -12.12
CA LEU A 77 -9.97 -15.74 -13.53
C LEU A 77 -9.41 -17.13 -13.91
N ASN A 78 -9.27 -18.04 -12.95
CA ASN A 78 -8.62 -19.34 -13.12
C ASN A 78 -7.22 -19.24 -13.75
N CYS A 79 -6.43 -18.26 -13.30
CA CYS A 79 -5.08 -17.97 -13.77
C CYS A 79 -4.06 -18.17 -12.64
N LYS A 80 -2.80 -18.38 -13.04
CA LYS A 80 -1.66 -18.40 -12.12
C LYS A 80 -0.52 -17.56 -12.69
N PRO A 81 0.22 -16.82 -11.83
CA PRO A 81 1.40 -16.14 -12.30
C PRO A 81 2.52 -17.16 -12.59
N GLU A 82 3.30 -16.92 -13.62
CA GLU A 82 4.42 -17.80 -14.00
C GLU A 82 5.77 -17.11 -13.79
N LYS A 83 5.79 -15.77 -13.82
CA LYS A 83 7.03 -14.99 -13.70
C LYS A 83 6.77 -13.61 -13.11
N SER A 84 7.83 -13.05 -12.52
CA SER A 84 7.86 -11.65 -12.10
C SER A 84 7.64 -10.69 -13.27
N ARG A 85 6.77 -9.71 -13.10
CA ARG A 85 6.44 -8.70 -14.12
C ARG A 85 7.02 -7.31 -13.81
N PHE A 86 7.49 -7.10 -12.58
CA PHE A 86 8.13 -5.87 -12.14
C PHE A 86 9.21 -6.20 -11.09
N LYS A 87 9.99 -5.22 -10.70
CA LYS A 87 11.01 -5.37 -9.64
C LYS A 87 10.40 -4.99 -8.29
N PRO A 88 10.83 -5.62 -7.19
CA PRO A 88 10.49 -5.15 -5.85
C PRO A 88 10.75 -3.66 -5.73
N THR A 89 9.81 -2.91 -5.19
CA THR A 89 9.89 -1.45 -5.10
C THR A 89 9.51 -1.01 -3.69
N TYR A 90 10.30 -0.09 -3.16
CA TYR A 90 10.13 0.50 -1.84
C TYR A 90 9.74 1.96 -1.97
N TYR A 91 8.84 2.41 -1.11
CA TYR A 91 8.38 3.79 -1.00
C TYR A 91 8.51 4.25 0.45
N CYS A 92 9.31 5.28 0.67
CA CYS A 92 9.54 5.84 1.99
C CYS A 92 8.31 6.61 2.49
N GLY A 93 7.75 6.20 3.62
CA GLY A 93 6.58 6.81 4.22
C GLY A 93 6.79 8.29 4.54
N HIS A 94 7.95 8.64 5.08
CA HIS A 94 8.30 10.02 5.37
C HIS A 94 8.29 10.92 4.11
N GLU A 95 8.80 10.44 2.99
CA GLU A 95 8.77 11.20 1.74
C GLU A 95 7.35 11.31 1.17
N MET A 96 6.55 10.26 1.29
CA MET A 96 5.14 10.31 0.91
C MET A 96 4.35 11.33 1.74
N LEU A 97 4.56 11.36 3.05
CA LEU A 97 3.91 12.34 3.93
C LEU A 97 4.36 13.78 3.66
N LYS A 98 5.63 14.02 3.35
CA LYS A 98 6.10 15.34 2.91
C LYS A 98 5.38 15.82 1.66
N GLN A 99 5.15 14.95 0.69
CA GLN A 99 4.42 15.30 -0.52
C GLN A 99 2.96 15.64 -0.21
N ILE A 100 2.29 14.89 0.66
CA ILE A 100 0.93 15.22 1.11
C ILE A 100 0.92 16.59 1.79
N GLN A 101 1.86 16.87 2.69
CA GLN A 101 1.95 18.17 3.37
C GLN A 101 2.18 19.31 2.39
N TYR A 102 3.01 19.10 1.36
CA TYR A 102 3.20 20.09 0.30
C TYR A 102 1.87 20.42 -0.39
N PHE A 103 1.12 19.41 -0.82
CA PHE A 103 -0.18 19.62 -1.47
C PHE A 103 -1.24 20.21 -0.53
N ASN A 104 -1.20 19.91 0.77
CA ASN A 104 -2.10 20.50 1.75
C ASN A 104 -1.83 22.00 1.98
N ASN A 105 -0.61 22.46 1.75
CA ASN A 105 -0.20 23.86 1.92
C ASN A 105 -0.30 24.69 0.63
N GLU A 106 -0.70 24.11 -0.50
CA GLU A 106 -0.95 24.88 -1.71
C GLU A 106 -2.17 25.79 -1.57
N GLU A 107 -2.14 26.94 -2.23
CA GLU A 107 -3.28 27.85 -2.29
C GLU A 107 -4.51 27.14 -2.87
N GLY A 108 -5.64 27.22 -2.17
CA GLY A 108 -6.89 26.57 -2.58
C GLY A 108 -6.96 25.07 -2.25
N ALA A 109 -6.01 24.54 -1.49
CA ALA A 109 -6.02 23.12 -1.09
C ALA A 109 -7.28 22.77 -0.26
N GLU A 110 -7.77 23.72 0.54
CA GLU A 110 -9.00 23.58 1.35
C GLU A 110 -10.26 23.41 0.51
N ASN A 111 -10.26 23.84 -0.75
CA ASN A 111 -11.39 23.70 -1.68
C ASN A 111 -11.39 22.37 -2.43
N ARG A 112 -10.36 21.55 -2.25
CA ARG A 112 -10.26 20.23 -2.88
C ARG A 112 -11.11 19.22 -2.13
N ASN A 113 -11.69 18.30 -2.87
CA ASN A 113 -12.44 17.19 -2.27
C ASN A 113 -11.56 16.29 -1.39
N ARG A 114 -10.28 16.21 -1.74
CA ARG A 114 -9.20 15.52 -1.02
C ARG A 114 -7.86 15.96 -1.58
N ASN A 115 -6.82 15.85 -0.79
CA ASN A 115 -5.45 15.95 -1.25
C ASN A 115 -4.83 14.54 -1.21
N GLY A 116 -4.10 14.16 -2.24
CA GLY A 116 -3.55 12.82 -2.29
C GLY A 116 -2.45 12.67 -3.33
N ILE A 117 -1.62 11.68 -3.10
CA ILE A 117 -0.57 11.27 -4.03
C ILE A 117 -0.88 9.89 -4.56
N LEU A 118 -0.70 9.73 -5.85
CA LEU A 118 -0.73 8.42 -6.50
C LEU A 118 0.62 7.73 -6.27
N ILE A 119 0.60 6.55 -5.67
CA ILE A 119 1.79 5.74 -5.51
C ILE A 119 1.94 4.88 -6.76
N SER A 120 2.92 5.21 -7.60
CA SER A 120 3.14 4.54 -8.88
C SER A 120 4.51 3.88 -8.95
N ASN A 121 4.59 2.74 -9.60
CA ASN A 121 5.85 2.08 -9.89
C ASN A 121 6.43 2.63 -11.22
N ASN A 122 7.74 2.92 -11.25
CA ASN A 122 8.40 3.44 -12.44
C ASN A 122 8.22 2.56 -13.69
N GLN A 123 8.17 1.25 -13.53
CA GLN A 123 7.89 0.35 -14.65
C GLN A 123 6.48 0.55 -15.17
N MET A 124 5.48 0.70 -14.28
CA MET A 124 4.10 0.99 -14.67
C MET A 124 3.99 2.32 -15.40
N VAL A 125 4.71 3.34 -14.93
CA VAL A 125 4.76 4.66 -15.60
C VAL A 125 5.35 4.54 -17.01
N ASN A 126 6.43 3.77 -17.19
CA ASN A 126 7.03 3.53 -18.50
C ASN A 126 6.09 2.78 -19.45
N GLU A 127 5.23 1.92 -18.92
CA GLU A 127 4.18 1.22 -19.65
C GLU A 127 2.92 2.09 -19.87
N LYS A 128 2.96 3.38 -19.45
CA LYS A 128 1.84 4.34 -19.48
C LYS A 128 0.64 3.91 -18.61
N ILE A 129 0.91 3.13 -17.60
CA ILE A 129 -0.05 2.70 -16.58
C ILE A 129 0.36 3.36 -15.26
N ASN A 130 -0.34 4.34 -14.79
CA ASN A 130 -0.01 5.05 -13.54
C ASN A 130 -0.56 4.30 -12.33
N THR A 131 -0.10 3.06 -12.11
CA THR A 131 -0.55 2.17 -11.03
C THR A 131 0.61 1.71 -10.16
N LEU A 132 0.30 1.20 -8.99
CA LEU A 132 1.29 0.64 -8.06
C LEU A 132 1.85 -0.69 -8.59
N THR A 133 0.98 -1.53 -9.15
CA THR A 133 1.30 -2.78 -9.85
C THR A 133 0.37 -2.93 -11.05
N HIS A 134 0.52 -3.97 -11.87
CA HIS A 134 -0.37 -4.20 -13.01
C HIS A 134 -1.84 -4.43 -12.62
N THR A 135 -2.11 -4.86 -11.40
CA THR A 135 -3.44 -5.24 -10.90
C THR A 135 -3.95 -4.36 -9.77
N MET A 136 -3.09 -3.53 -9.18
CA MET A 136 -3.45 -2.71 -8.03
C MET A 136 -3.06 -1.25 -8.22
N TRP A 137 -4.01 -0.39 -7.95
CA TRP A 137 -3.83 1.05 -7.87
C TRP A 137 -3.78 1.46 -6.40
N SER A 138 -2.99 2.44 -6.04
CA SER A 138 -2.86 2.91 -4.66
C SER A 138 -2.76 4.43 -4.59
N LEU A 139 -3.42 4.97 -3.59
CA LEU A 139 -3.48 6.40 -3.33
C LEU A 139 -3.31 6.63 -1.83
N LEU A 140 -2.39 7.49 -1.45
CA LEU A 140 -2.31 8.03 -0.11
C LEU A 140 -3.05 9.34 -0.06
N ASN A 141 -4.13 9.41 0.73
CA ASN A 141 -5.02 10.55 0.83
C ASN A 141 -4.91 11.26 2.17
N SER A 142 -5.12 12.57 2.14
CA SER A 142 -5.43 13.39 3.30
C SER A 142 -6.77 14.09 3.08
N ILE A 143 -7.60 14.11 4.12
CA ILE A 143 -8.86 14.85 4.17
C ILE A 143 -8.71 15.88 5.26
N SER A 144 -8.99 17.14 4.96
CA SER A 144 -8.91 18.23 5.94
C SER A 144 -9.89 18.02 7.09
N PRO A 145 -9.60 18.51 8.31
CA PRO A 145 -10.52 18.44 9.42
C PRO A 145 -11.90 19.03 9.06
N HIS A 146 -12.95 18.44 9.60
CA HIS A 146 -14.35 18.85 9.37
C HIS A 146 -14.81 18.82 7.89
N THR A 147 -14.10 18.07 7.06
CA THR A 147 -14.43 17.95 5.63
C THR A 147 -15.08 16.60 5.35
N VAL A 148 -16.09 16.62 4.50
CA VAL A 148 -16.73 15.41 3.97
C VAL A 148 -16.35 15.25 2.51
N GLN A 149 -15.69 14.15 2.16
CA GLN A 149 -15.41 13.82 0.78
C GLN A 149 -16.72 13.54 0.03
N LYS A 150 -16.88 14.15 -1.16
CA LYS A 150 -18.06 13.92 -1.99
C LYS A 150 -18.16 12.44 -2.39
N PRO A 151 -19.39 11.89 -2.39
CA PRO A 151 -19.62 10.52 -2.83
C PRO A 151 -19.09 10.28 -4.26
N HIS A 152 -18.50 9.13 -4.47
CA HIS A 152 -18.05 8.70 -5.78
C HIS A 152 -18.19 7.18 -5.91
N LYS A 153 -18.09 6.66 -7.12
CA LYS A 153 -18.23 5.23 -7.41
C LYS A 153 -16.96 4.71 -8.06
N HIS A 154 -16.64 3.47 -7.74
CA HIS A 154 -15.60 2.70 -8.40
C HIS A 154 -16.24 1.53 -9.16
N ASN A 155 -15.61 1.13 -10.25
CA ASN A 155 -15.92 -0.09 -10.98
C ASN A 155 -14.99 -1.25 -10.57
N SER A 156 -14.15 -1.04 -9.59
CA SER A 156 -13.20 -1.99 -9.01
C SER A 156 -13.44 -2.13 -7.50
N ILE A 157 -12.90 -3.18 -6.91
CA ILE A 157 -12.86 -3.33 -5.45
C ILE A 157 -11.95 -2.24 -4.88
N ALA A 158 -12.45 -1.50 -3.90
CA ALA A 158 -11.67 -0.55 -3.11
C ALA A 158 -11.47 -1.09 -1.70
N ILE A 159 -10.28 -0.88 -1.16
CA ILE A 159 -9.93 -1.19 0.23
C ILE A 159 -9.36 0.11 0.81
N ASP A 160 -10.08 0.67 1.77
CA ASP A 160 -9.63 1.87 2.49
C ASP A 160 -9.01 1.45 3.82
N LEU A 161 -7.83 1.98 4.11
CA LEU A 161 -7.13 1.83 5.36
C LEU A 161 -6.96 3.21 5.99
N CYS A 162 -7.60 3.45 7.14
CA CYS A 162 -7.33 4.63 7.94
C CYS A 162 -6.02 4.42 8.69
N ILE A 163 -4.99 5.22 8.38
CA ILE A 163 -3.65 5.10 8.96
C ILE A 163 -3.40 6.13 10.06
N ASP A 164 -4.14 7.23 10.02
CA ASP A 164 -4.06 8.29 11.02
C ASP A 164 -5.40 9.02 11.11
N ALA A 165 -5.78 9.41 12.32
CA ALA A 165 -6.98 10.18 12.61
C ALA A 165 -6.73 11.04 13.85
N ASP A 166 -7.34 12.22 13.90
CA ASP A 166 -7.32 13.08 15.07
C ASP A 166 -7.83 12.33 16.32
N GLN A 167 -7.24 12.58 17.49
CA GLN A 167 -7.56 11.85 18.74
C GLN A 167 -9.03 11.92 19.13
N ASP A 168 -9.70 13.02 18.79
CA ASP A 168 -11.16 13.19 18.95
C ASP A 168 -11.92 12.85 17.65
N GLY A 169 -11.19 12.42 16.62
CA GLY A 169 -11.66 12.32 15.26
C GLY A 169 -12.57 11.15 14.99
N LYS A 170 -13.76 11.44 14.57
CA LYS A 170 -14.67 10.47 13.97
C LYS A 170 -14.36 10.40 12.48
N VAL A 171 -13.36 9.59 12.10
CA VAL A 171 -13.10 9.29 10.70
C VAL A 171 -13.87 8.03 10.33
N TYR A 172 -14.68 8.11 9.29
CA TYR A 172 -15.46 6.97 8.81
C TYR A 172 -15.77 7.10 7.31
N THR A 173 -15.92 5.99 6.66
CA THR A 173 -16.39 5.89 5.28
C THR A 173 -17.82 5.33 5.30
N LEU A 174 -18.76 6.03 4.65
CA LEU A 174 -20.11 5.52 4.43
C LEU A 174 -20.14 4.73 3.11
N MET A 175 -20.51 3.47 3.20
CA MET A 175 -20.64 2.57 2.06
C MET A 175 -22.11 2.26 1.81
N GLY A 176 -22.52 2.29 0.54
CA GLY A 176 -23.87 1.95 0.15
C GLY A 176 -24.65 3.10 -0.50
N LYS A 177 -25.97 2.93 -0.55
CA LYS A 177 -26.91 3.92 -1.17
C LYS A 177 -27.25 5.03 -0.23
#